data_48ac447c89468d98cd6434c2f9b23861
#
_entry.id   48ac447c89468d98cd6434c2f9b23861
#
_cell.length_a   1.000
_cell.length_b   1.000
_cell.length_c   1.000
_cell.angle_alpha   90.00
_cell.angle_beta   90.00
_cell.angle_gamma   90.00
#
_symmetry.space_group_name_H-M   'P 1'
#
loop_
_entity.id
_entity.type
_entity.pdbx_description
1 polymer ?
#
loop_
_entity_poly.entity_id
_entity_poly.type
_entity_poly.pdbx_seq_one_letter_code
_entity_poly.pdbx_strand_id
1 'polypeptide(L)'
;MTLIGLLNRLDIDVLGTFRGMENGEWNRTQLLSTIGNNNWYAGYLSVTAGISLSAAYMGKRQGRVLGMLGSFLFFASAITSNSTTAIMAACGLSLLLFLVSLRQRSRLLRALEILMLLPLSVFMVRMFLLLHLTGLVLAGDAEKRLFFTPAWYVVFVVEVAVYLILQLRERQERSDRLESGRVFRTFVGLAVAVTLAALLLGCLLVAGYLPGSDKVSEVANGRLALWKVTILTYGKEGLLFQIFGMGPDSFYYALYQWGSDAMDWINRGLLDNNIYSNAHNEWLTLLVQQGILGVIAYGGIFLTAFRNLRISATRDPRALAVFLGLTGYLICSLFTFQHVLSTPFAFALLGMAEGVLCKVILIKF
;
A
#
# COMPACT_ATOMS: atom_id res chain seq x y z
N MET A 1 10.15 14.86 3.81
CA MET A 1 9.31 13.95 4.60
C MET A 1 9.85 12.53 4.63
N THR A 2 9.97 11.84 3.50
CA THR A 2 10.45 10.45 3.41
C THR A 2 11.80 10.23 4.07
N LEU A 3 12.81 11.05 3.72
CA LEU A 3 14.15 10.96 4.31
C LEU A 3 14.12 11.23 5.84
N ILE A 4 13.36 12.23 6.29
CA ILE A 4 13.24 12.54 7.71
C ILE A 4 12.65 11.35 8.47
N GLY A 5 11.58 10.73 7.95
CA GLY A 5 10.98 9.55 8.57
C GLY A 5 11.94 8.36 8.62
N LEU A 6 12.74 8.13 7.57
CA LEU A 6 13.77 7.10 7.57
C LEU A 6 14.87 7.40 8.61
N LEU A 7 15.33 8.65 8.71
CA LEU A 7 16.32 9.07 9.70
C LEU A 7 15.78 8.92 11.11
N ASN A 8 14.52 9.30 11.37
CA ASN A 8 13.88 9.09 12.68
C ASN A 8 13.88 7.61 13.08
N ARG A 9 13.61 6.69 12.12
CA ARG A 9 13.66 5.24 12.39
C ARG A 9 15.09 4.74 12.63
N LEU A 10 16.09 5.39 12.09
CA LEU A 10 17.50 5.12 12.33
C LEU A 10 18.05 5.86 13.58
N ASP A 11 17.17 6.34 14.45
CA ASP A 11 17.50 7.09 15.68
C ASP A 11 18.22 8.41 15.43
N ILE A 12 18.05 8.98 14.26
CA ILE A 12 18.62 10.29 13.89
C ILE A 12 17.49 11.32 13.86
N ASP A 13 17.32 12.04 14.99
CA ASP A 13 16.28 13.06 15.12
C ASP A 13 16.79 14.45 14.67
N VAL A 14 16.84 14.64 13.34
CA VAL A 14 17.34 15.87 12.70
C VAL A 14 16.57 17.12 13.13
N LEU A 15 15.28 16.99 13.39
CA LEU A 15 14.39 18.10 13.73
C LEU A 15 14.16 18.26 15.24
N GLY A 16 14.70 17.37 16.06
CA GLY A 16 14.47 17.38 17.50
C GLY A 16 13.01 17.08 17.90
N THR A 17 12.30 16.33 17.08
CA THR A 17 10.87 15.99 17.27
C THR A 17 10.62 15.14 18.50
N PHE A 18 11.61 14.37 18.95
CA PHE A 18 11.50 13.49 20.12
C PHE A 18 12.07 14.11 21.41
N ARG A 19 12.57 15.35 21.37
CA ARG A 19 13.11 16.02 22.55
C ARG A 19 12.03 16.27 23.60
N GLY A 20 12.27 15.82 24.82
CA GLY A 20 11.34 16.02 25.95
C GLY A 20 10.11 15.10 25.92
N MET A 21 10.03 14.13 25.01
CA MET A 21 8.98 13.13 25.04
C MET A 21 9.30 12.04 26.05
N GLU A 22 8.43 11.82 27.02
CA GLU A 22 8.41 10.62 27.84
C GLU A 22 8.06 9.39 26.98
N ASN A 23 8.49 8.18 27.36
CA ASN A 23 8.31 6.96 26.56
C ASN A 23 8.97 7.01 25.16
N GLY A 24 10.21 7.48 25.09
CA GLY A 24 10.94 7.70 23.83
C GLY A 24 10.96 6.52 22.86
N GLU A 25 11.04 5.26 23.34
CA GLU A 25 11.03 4.07 22.50
C GLU A 25 9.69 3.88 21.78
N TRP A 26 8.57 3.97 22.50
CA TRP A 26 7.24 3.88 21.91
C TRP A 26 7.01 4.99 20.88
N ASN A 27 7.34 6.22 21.22
CA ASN A 27 7.20 7.36 20.33
C ASN A 27 8.00 7.18 19.05
N ARG A 28 9.21 6.64 19.11
CA ARG A 28 10.08 6.37 17.95
C ARG A 28 9.53 5.28 17.04
N THR A 29 8.68 4.37 17.53
CA THR A 29 8.04 3.33 16.72
C THR A 29 6.75 3.79 16.05
N GLN A 30 6.05 4.78 16.63
CA GLN A 30 4.73 5.21 16.21
C GLN A 30 4.73 6.57 15.50
N LEU A 31 5.67 7.45 15.84
CA LEU A 31 5.74 8.80 15.31
C LEU A 31 6.88 8.91 14.29
N LEU A 32 6.57 9.34 13.08
CA LEU A 32 7.54 9.41 11.99
C LEU A 32 7.46 10.74 11.25
N SER A 33 8.61 11.28 10.90
CA SER A 33 8.73 12.53 10.16
C SER A 33 8.04 13.69 10.88
N THR A 34 7.58 14.67 10.16
CA THR A 34 6.69 15.74 10.63
C THR A 34 5.20 15.34 10.55
N ILE A 35 4.94 14.11 10.18
CA ILE A 35 3.59 13.56 10.00
C ILE A 35 3.04 13.03 11.33
N GLY A 36 3.91 12.49 12.17
CA GLY A 36 3.57 11.91 13.45
C GLY A 36 3.20 10.42 13.32
N ASN A 37 1.95 10.09 13.04
CA ASN A 37 1.48 8.69 13.01
C ASN A 37 2.08 7.88 11.87
N ASN A 38 2.55 6.64 12.15
CA ASN A 38 3.17 5.74 11.17
C ASN A 38 2.21 5.30 10.05
N ASN A 39 0.92 5.12 10.32
CA ASN A 39 -0.07 4.76 9.29
C ASN A 39 -0.40 5.95 8.39
N TRP A 40 -0.41 7.18 8.92
CA TRP A 40 -0.56 8.39 8.11
C TRP A 40 0.68 8.61 7.24
N TYR A 41 1.85 8.32 7.79
CA TYR A 41 3.10 8.32 7.03
C TYR A 41 3.06 7.28 5.89
N ALA A 42 2.51 6.09 6.13
CA ALA A 42 2.30 5.07 5.11
C ALA A 42 1.40 5.57 3.96
N GLY A 43 0.31 6.27 4.29
CA GLY A 43 -0.57 6.90 3.28
C GLY A 43 0.16 7.92 2.42
N TYR A 44 0.94 8.82 3.04
CA TYR A 44 1.79 9.77 2.33
C TYR A 44 2.81 9.05 1.42
N LEU A 45 3.54 8.06 1.94
CA LEU A 45 4.53 7.29 1.17
C LEU A 45 3.91 6.65 -0.06
N SER A 46 2.74 6.06 0.09
CA SER A 46 2.08 5.28 -0.97
C SER A 46 1.63 6.16 -2.13
N VAL A 47 1.10 7.35 -1.83
CA VAL A 47 0.72 8.31 -2.86
C VAL A 47 1.95 8.88 -3.58
N THR A 48 2.98 9.26 -2.82
CA THR A 48 4.19 9.90 -3.39
C THR A 48 5.10 8.90 -4.11
N ALA A 49 5.03 7.61 -3.79
CA ALA A 49 5.75 6.54 -4.48
C ALA A 49 5.52 6.54 -5.99
N GLY A 50 4.32 6.92 -6.44
CA GLY A 50 4.00 7.03 -7.86
C GLY A 50 4.97 7.89 -8.65
N ILE A 51 5.45 8.99 -8.07
CA ILE A 51 6.41 9.91 -8.71
C ILE A 51 7.76 9.22 -8.89
N SER A 52 8.33 8.64 -7.82
CA SER A 52 9.65 8.02 -7.85
C SER A 52 9.67 6.76 -8.71
N LEU A 53 8.69 5.88 -8.55
CA LEU A 53 8.57 4.64 -9.33
C LEU A 53 8.38 4.94 -10.83
N SER A 54 7.56 5.92 -11.18
CA SER A 54 7.37 6.33 -12.57
C SER A 54 8.65 6.93 -13.17
N ALA A 55 9.34 7.81 -12.43
CA ALA A 55 10.60 8.40 -12.86
C ALA A 55 11.70 7.34 -13.03
N ALA A 56 11.79 6.36 -12.14
CA ALA A 56 12.70 5.23 -12.25
C ALA A 56 12.39 4.37 -13.50
N TYR A 57 11.11 4.11 -13.75
CA TYR A 57 10.65 3.21 -14.79
C TYR A 57 10.70 3.81 -16.19
N MET A 58 10.25 5.06 -16.36
CA MET A 58 10.14 5.73 -17.66
C MET A 58 11.05 6.92 -17.83
N GLY A 59 11.73 7.39 -16.77
CA GLY A 59 12.58 8.55 -16.78
C GLY A 59 13.82 8.38 -17.68
N LYS A 60 14.37 9.52 -18.13
CA LYS A 60 15.63 9.60 -18.87
C LYS A 60 16.74 10.01 -17.92
N ARG A 61 17.96 9.48 -18.16
CA ARG A 61 19.20 9.80 -17.45
C ARG A 61 19.02 10.35 -16.01
N GLN A 62 19.05 11.66 -15.81
CA GLN A 62 18.93 12.29 -14.47
C GLN A 62 17.60 11.96 -13.76
N GLY A 63 16.48 12.05 -14.48
CA GLY A 63 15.18 11.71 -13.93
C GLY A 63 15.10 10.26 -13.47
N ARG A 64 15.75 9.33 -14.18
CA ARG A 64 15.82 7.93 -13.79
C ARG A 64 16.66 7.73 -12.53
N VAL A 65 17.84 8.37 -12.43
CA VAL A 65 18.68 8.30 -11.24
C VAL A 65 17.91 8.82 -10.01
N LEU A 66 17.30 9.99 -10.12
CA LEU A 66 16.48 10.55 -9.03
C LEU A 66 15.27 9.65 -8.69
N GLY A 67 14.65 9.05 -9.71
CA GLY A 67 13.59 8.08 -9.53
C GLY A 67 14.05 6.82 -8.78
N MET A 68 15.22 6.27 -9.12
CA MET A 68 15.81 5.11 -8.44
C MET A 68 16.15 5.44 -6.97
N LEU A 69 16.76 6.60 -6.71
CA LEU A 69 17.02 7.07 -5.35
C LEU A 69 15.72 7.26 -4.55
N GLY A 70 14.70 7.90 -5.15
CA GLY A 70 13.41 8.09 -4.52
C GLY A 70 12.69 6.75 -4.26
N SER A 71 12.78 5.79 -5.18
CA SER A 71 12.21 4.45 -5.01
C SER A 71 12.93 3.67 -3.91
N PHE A 72 14.25 3.78 -3.82
CA PHE A 72 15.01 3.19 -2.72
C PHE A 72 14.58 3.79 -1.36
N LEU A 73 14.47 5.11 -1.26
CA LEU A 73 13.97 5.79 -0.05
C LEU A 73 12.55 5.36 0.28
N PHE A 74 11.68 5.21 -0.73
CA PHE A 74 10.32 4.71 -0.54
C PHE A 74 10.33 3.31 0.08
N PHE A 75 11.06 2.36 -0.51
CA PHE A 75 11.13 0.99 0.01
C PHE A 75 11.77 0.94 1.41
N ALA A 76 12.89 1.62 1.62
CA ALA A 76 13.53 1.70 2.92
C ALA A 76 12.60 2.27 3.99
N SER A 77 11.88 3.34 3.66
CA SER A 77 10.91 3.96 4.57
C SER A 77 9.68 3.08 4.81
N ALA A 78 9.18 2.38 3.78
CA ALA A 78 8.03 1.49 3.92
C ALA A 78 8.35 0.32 4.87
N ILE A 79 9.53 -0.31 4.72
CA ILE A 79 9.93 -1.46 5.54
C ILE A 79 10.24 -1.04 6.99
N THR A 80 10.80 0.15 7.20
CA THR A 80 11.15 0.65 8.54
C THR A 80 10.02 1.38 9.24
N SER A 81 8.90 1.64 8.58
CA SER A 81 7.80 2.47 9.11
C SER A 81 7.02 1.82 10.25
N ASN A 82 7.22 0.55 10.56
CA ASN A 82 6.37 -0.21 11.48
C ASN A 82 4.87 -0.14 11.10
N SER A 83 4.57 -0.05 9.80
CA SER A 83 3.21 0.00 9.28
C SER A 83 2.96 -1.10 8.25
N THR A 84 2.07 -2.03 8.58
CA THR A 84 1.61 -3.06 7.63
C THR A 84 1.07 -2.45 6.35
N THR A 85 0.41 -1.29 6.45
CA THR A 85 -0.14 -0.55 5.31
C THR A 85 0.95 -0.12 4.33
N ALA A 86 2.10 0.37 4.82
CA ALA A 86 3.21 0.76 3.96
C ALA A 86 3.82 -0.43 3.22
N ILE A 87 3.95 -1.57 3.91
CA ILE A 87 4.46 -2.82 3.32
C ILE A 87 3.50 -3.32 2.24
N MET A 88 2.20 -3.32 2.52
CA MET A 88 1.19 -3.74 1.55
C MET A 88 1.19 -2.85 0.30
N ALA A 89 1.35 -1.54 0.47
CA ALA A 89 1.48 -0.60 -0.65
C ALA A 89 2.76 -0.85 -1.46
N ALA A 90 3.90 -1.08 -0.79
CA ALA A 90 5.15 -1.39 -1.46
C ALA A 90 5.05 -2.69 -2.28
N CYS A 91 4.49 -3.75 -1.70
CA CYS A 91 4.26 -5.02 -2.39
C CYS A 91 3.27 -4.88 -3.55
N GLY A 92 2.14 -4.20 -3.34
CA GLY A 92 1.11 -4.04 -4.36
C GLY A 92 1.57 -3.20 -5.55
N LEU A 93 2.28 -2.09 -5.31
CA LEU A 93 2.87 -1.27 -6.38
C LEU A 93 3.97 -2.03 -7.13
N SER A 94 4.80 -2.81 -6.43
CA SER A 94 5.82 -3.67 -7.01
C SER A 94 5.20 -4.72 -7.92
N LEU A 95 4.18 -5.43 -7.44
CA LEU A 95 3.45 -6.42 -8.22
C LEU A 95 2.81 -5.81 -9.47
N LEU A 96 2.16 -4.66 -9.32
CA LEU A 96 1.55 -3.95 -10.46
C LEU A 96 2.62 -3.58 -11.50
N LEU A 97 3.73 -2.99 -11.06
CA LEU A 97 4.82 -2.61 -11.95
C LEU A 97 5.40 -3.82 -12.69
N PHE A 98 5.60 -4.93 -11.99
CA PHE A 98 6.02 -6.20 -12.58
C PHE A 98 5.02 -6.69 -13.63
N LEU A 99 3.73 -6.77 -13.29
CA LEU A 99 2.69 -7.29 -14.19
C LEU A 99 2.55 -6.47 -15.48
N VAL A 100 2.56 -5.13 -15.37
CA VAL A 100 2.45 -4.27 -16.57
C VAL A 100 3.69 -4.34 -17.45
N SER A 101 4.83 -4.77 -16.90
CA SER A 101 6.11 -4.88 -17.60
C SER A 101 6.29 -6.18 -18.37
N LEU A 102 5.49 -7.22 -18.08
CA LEU A 102 5.62 -8.56 -18.68
C LEU A 102 5.46 -8.61 -20.20
N ARG A 103 4.94 -7.56 -20.82
CA ARG A 103 4.71 -7.50 -22.28
C ARG A 103 5.94 -7.10 -23.10
N GLN A 104 6.90 -6.43 -22.47
CA GLN A 104 8.09 -5.91 -23.15
C GLN A 104 9.32 -6.20 -22.30
N ARG A 105 10.35 -6.78 -22.92
CA ARG A 105 11.59 -7.16 -22.24
C ARG A 105 12.29 -5.94 -21.62
N SER A 106 12.44 -4.87 -22.38
CA SER A 106 13.08 -3.63 -21.91
C SER A 106 12.36 -3.02 -20.70
N ARG A 107 11.04 -3.11 -20.66
CA ARG A 107 10.25 -2.68 -19.49
C ARG A 107 10.39 -3.61 -18.30
N LEU A 108 10.42 -4.91 -18.55
CA LEU A 108 10.61 -5.92 -17.51
C LEU A 108 11.99 -5.77 -16.85
N LEU A 109 13.04 -5.55 -17.64
CA LEU A 109 14.38 -5.26 -17.09
C LEU A 109 14.37 -4.04 -16.18
N ARG A 110 13.74 -2.94 -16.59
CA ARG A 110 13.60 -1.74 -15.74
C ARG A 110 12.78 -1.99 -14.49
N ALA A 111 11.70 -2.79 -14.58
CA ALA A 111 10.92 -3.15 -13.41
C ALA A 111 11.76 -3.97 -12.43
N LEU A 112 12.51 -4.96 -12.90
CA LEU A 112 13.39 -5.77 -12.05
C LEU A 112 14.46 -4.92 -11.36
N GLU A 113 15.07 -3.95 -12.06
CA GLU A 113 16.02 -3.01 -11.44
C GLU A 113 15.38 -2.22 -10.27
N ILE A 114 14.13 -1.81 -10.41
CA ILE A 114 13.38 -1.12 -9.35
C ILE A 114 13.04 -2.10 -8.22
N LEU A 115 12.60 -3.31 -8.56
CA LEU A 115 12.19 -4.32 -7.57
C LEU A 115 13.37 -4.78 -6.70
N MET A 116 14.56 -4.92 -7.28
CA MET A 116 15.79 -5.22 -6.52
C MET A 116 16.10 -4.19 -5.43
N LEU A 117 15.59 -2.96 -5.52
CA LEU A 117 15.75 -1.95 -4.47
C LEU A 117 15.05 -2.35 -3.16
N LEU A 118 14.01 -3.17 -3.23
CA LEU A 118 13.29 -3.63 -2.03
C LEU A 118 14.18 -4.54 -1.16
N PRO A 119 14.72 -5.68 -1.65
CA PRO A 119 15.65 -6.48 -0.84
C PRO A 119 16.94 -5.73 -0.50
N LEU A 120 17.46 -4.84 -1.37
CA LEU A 120 18.60 -3.99 -1.06
C LEU A 120 18.31 -3.06 0.12
N SER A 121 17.09 -2.52 0.23
CA SER A 121 16.68 -1.70 1.38
C SER A 121 16.67 -2.54 2.67
N VAL A 122 16.21 -3.79 2.61
CA VAL A 122 16.27 -4.71 3.77
C VAL A 122 17.72 -4.99 4.15
N PHE A 123 18.58 -5.26 3.18
CA PHE A 123 20.01 -5.53 3.46
C PHE A 123 20.74 -4.33 4.05
N MET A 124 20.41 -3.11 3.58
CA MET A 124 20.95 -1.89 4.17
C MET A 124 20.55 -1.76 5.65
N VAL A 125 19.27 -1.88 5.96
CA VAL A 125 18.77 -1.81 7.35
C VAL A 125 19.44 -2.88 8.21
N ARG A 126 19.48 -4.12 7.71
CA ARG A 126 20.14 -5.24 8.38
C ARG A 126 21.64 -4.97 8.64
N MET A 127 22.34 -4.41 7.69
CA MET A 127 23.74 -4.03 7.85
C MET A 127 23.90 -2.97 8.96
N PHE A 128 23.08 -1.94 8.97
CA PHE A 128 23.12 -0.93 10.03
C PHE A 128 22.86 -1.52 11.41
N LEU A 129 21.90 -2.45 11.53
CA LEU A 129 21.62 -3.16 12.79
C LEU A 129 22.79 -4.04 13.23
N LEU A 130 23.40 -4.80 12.31
CA LEU A 130 24.54 -5.69 12.62
C LEU A 130 25.81 -4.92 12.99
N LEU A 131 26.02 -3.75 12.42
CA LEU A 131 27.17 -2.89 12.72
C LEU A 131 26.92 -1.98 13.92
N HIS A 132 25.78 -2.08 14.57
CA HIS A 132 25.37 -1.20 15.68
C HIS A 132 25.48 0.30 15.35
N LEU A 133 25.29 0.66 14.08
CA LEU A 133 25.36 2.05 13.61
C LEU A 133 24.10 2.84 13.89
N THR A 134 23.04 2.17 14.34
CA THR A 134 21.75 2.80 14.62
C THR A 134 21.14 2.28 15.90
N GLY A 135 20.38 3.14 16.56
CA GLY A 135 19.50 2.79 17.67
C GLY A 135 18.12 2.30 17.21
N LEU A 136 17.99 1.69 16.00
CA LEU A 136 16.70 1.24 15.47
C LEU A 136 15.99 0.36 16.49
N VAL A 137 14.97 0.91 17.12
CA VAL A 137 14.10 0.16 18.02
C VAL A 137 13.10 -0.59 17.16
N LEU A 138 13.22 -1.93 17.14
CA LEU A 138 12.27 -2.79 16.47
C LEU A 138 11.03 -2.94 17.34
N ALA A 139 9.87 -2.59 16.80
CA ALA A 139 8.61 -2.54 17.55
C ALA A 139 8.12 -3.91 18.03
N GLY A 140 8.67 -5.02 17.51
CA GLY A 140 8.30 -6.35 17.93
C GLY A 140 8.91 -7.47 17.10
N ASP A 141 8.55 -8.72 17.47
CA ASP A 141 9.08 -9.92 16.82
C ASP A 141 8.70 -10.05 15.33
N ALA A 142 7.56 -9.49 14.92
CA ALA A 142 7.15 -9.49 13.53
C ALA A 142 8.10 -8.63 12.65
N GLU A 143 8.49 -7.46 13.14
CA GLU A 143 9.45 -6.59 12.47
C GLU A 143 10.84 -7.23 12.43
N LYS A 144 11.27 -7.84 13.53
CA LYS A 144 12.53 -8.62 13.57
C LYS A 144 12.55 -9.75 12.54
N ARG A 145 11.45 -10.53 12.43
CA ARG A 145 11.33 -11.59 11.43
C ARG A 145 11.40 -11.03 10.00
N LEU A 146 10.75 -9.88 9.75
CA LEU A 146 10.81 -9.23 8.45
C LEU A 146 12.24 -8.93 8.03
N PHE A 147 13.05 -8.33 8.91
CA PHE A 147 14.43 -7.97 8.58
C PHE A 147 15.39 -9.17 8.53
N PHE A 148 15.20 -10.19 9.38
CA PHE A 148 16.17 -11.28 9.53
C PHE A 148 15.78 -12.57 8.80
N THR A 149 14.65 -12.63 8.09
CA THR A 149 14.32 -13.80 7.27
C THR A 149 15.33 -14.02 6.14
N PRO A 150 15.80 -15.26 5.92
CA PRO A 150 16.68 -15.58 4.79
C PRO A 150 15.97 -15.50 3.43
N ALA A 151 14.64 -15.42 3.40
CA ALA A 151 13.87 -15.32 2.17
C ALA A 151 14.31 -14.14 1.27
N TRP A 152 14.78 -13.04 1.85
CA TRP A 152 15.26 -11.89 1.10
C TRP A 152 16.47 -12.19 0.21
N TYR A 153 17.37 -13.09 0.63
CA TYR A 153 18.49 -13.52 -0.22
C TYR A 153 17.99 -14.30 -1.42
N VAL A 154 16.99 -15.19 -1.20
CA VAL A 154 16.37 -15.98 -2.28
C VAL A 154 15.68 -15.04 -3.27
N VAL A 155 14.87 -14.10 -2.79
CA VAL A 155 14.20 -13.10 -3.64
C VAL A 155 15.23 -12.35 -4.49
N PHE A 156 16.26 -11.80 -3.86
CA PHE A 156 17.29 -11.02 -4.58
C PHE A 156 18.03 -11.87 -5.61
N VAL A 157 18.47 -13.08 -5.25
CA VAL A 157 19.17 -13.98 -6.19
C VAL A 157 18.28 -14.34 -7.38
N VAL A 158 17.00 -14.64 -7.15
CA VAL A 158 16.06 -14.93 -8.22
C VAL A 158 15.86 -13.71 -9.14
N GLU A 159 15.66 -12.53 -8.58
CA GLU A 159 15.54 -11.28 -9.36
C GLU A 159 16.79 -11.01 -10.22
N VAL A 160 17.98 -11.15 -9.65
CA VAL A 160 19.25 -10.98 -10.37
C VAL A 160 19.39 -12.04 -11.46
N ALA A 161 19.10 -13.31 -11.17
CA ALA A 161 19.18 -14.40 -12.16
C ALA A 161 18.23 -14.16 -13.34
N VAL A 162 16.99 -13.79 -13.06
CA VAL A 162 15.99 -13.47 -14.11
C VAL A 162 16.45 -12.27 -14.92
N TYR A 163 16.96 -11.23 -14.27
CA TYR A 163 17.49 -10.04 -14.92
C TYR A 163 18.65 -10.38 -15.88
N LEU A 164 19.64 -11.16 -15.44
CA LEU A 164 20.79 -11.57 -16.25
C LEU A 164 20.37 -12.45 -17.43
N ILE A 165 19.46 -13.41 -17.22
CA ILE A 165 18.92 -14.25 -18.30
C ILE A 165 18.23 -13.39 -19.36
N LEU A 166 17.41 -12.44 -18.95
CA LEU A 166 16.70 -11.55 -19.88
C LEU A 166 17.68 -10.64 -20.64
N GLN A 167 18.72 -10.13 -19.97
CA GLN A 167 19.73 -9.28 -20.55
C GLN A 167 20.61 -10.04 -21.57
N LEU A 168 20.97 -11.29 -21.28
CA LEU A 168 21.72 -12.15 -22.21
C LEU A 168 20.88 -12.46 -23.47
N ARG A 169 19.60 -12.73 -23.29
CA ARG A 169 18.66 -12.96 -24.43
C ARG A 169 18.45 -11.69 -25.26
N GLU A 170 18.43 -10.51 -24.65
CA GLU A 170 18.31 -9.23 -25.37
C GLU A 170 19.46 -9.02 -26.38
N ARG A 171 20.67 -9.47 -26.05
CA ARG A 171 21.82 -9.42 -26.96
C ARG A 171 21.71 -10.36 -28.16
N GLN A 172 20.93 -11.42 -28.03
CA GLN A 172 20.78 -12.45 -29.07
C GLN A 172 19.55 -12.25 -29.97
N GLU A 173 18.49 -11.67 -29.47
CA GLU A 173 17.22 -11.54 -30.16
C GLU A 173 16.95 -10.07 -30.57
N ARG A 174 16.59 -9.86 -31.84
CA ARG A 174 16.24 -8.53 -32.39
C ARG A 174 14.84 -8.04 -31.93
N SER A 175 14.01 -8.88 -31.33
CA SER A 175 12.64 -8.54 -30.94
C SER A 175 12.56 -8.18 -29.47
N ASP A 176 12.07 -6.98 -29.17
CA ASP A 176 11.77 -6.53 -27.80
C ASP A 176 10.47 -7.15 -27.23
N ARG A 177 9.65 -7.77 -28.08
CA ARG A 177 8.46 -8.48 -27.65
C ARG A 177 8.86 -9.84 -27.09
N LEU A 178 8.56 -10.02 -25.80
CA LEU A 178 8.56 -11.37 -25.25
C LEU A 178 7.52 -12.17 -26.02
N GLU A 179 7.93 -13.20 -26.75
CA GLU A 179 7.08 -14.12 -27.50
C GLU A 179 6.15 -14.93 -26.58
N SER A 180 5.46 -14.27 -25.73
CA SER A 180 4.78 -14.98 -24.70
C SER A 180 3.39 -14.46 -24.37
N GLY A 181 2.57 -14.35 -25.36
CA GLY A 181 1.15 -14.29 -25.04
C GLY A 181 0.69 -15.47 -24.16
N ARG A 182 1.40 -16.59 -24.23
CA ARG A 182 1.16 -17.77 -23.40
C ARG A 182 1.80 -17.59 -22.00
N VAL A 183 3.08 -17.25 -21.90
CA VAL A 183 3.77 -17.01 -20.61
C VAL A 183 3.14 -15.84 -19.86
N PHE A 184 2.85 -14.73 -20.55
CA PHE A 184 2.14 -13.60 -19.94
C PHE A 184 0.78 -14.03 -19.37
N ARG A 185 -0.05 -14.74 -20.16
CA ARG A 185 -1.36 -15.22 -19.71
C ARG A 185 -1.24 -16.20 -18.55
N THR A 186 -0.23 -17.07 -18.56
CA THR A 186 0.02 -18.01 -17.46
C THR A 186 0.41 -17.26 -16.18
N PHE A 187 1.35 -16.30 -16.25
CA PHE A 187 1.75 -15.51 -15.08
C PHE A 187 0.62 -14.63 -14.55
N VAL A 188 -0.12 -13.94 -15.41
CA VAL A 188 -1.29 -13.16 -14.99
C VAL A 188 -2.37 -14.06 -14.40
N GLY A 189 -2.64 -15.20 -15.04
CA GLY A 189 -3.59 -16.18 -14.52
C GLY A 189 -3.18 -16.73 -13.16
N LEU A 190 -1.89 -17.05 -12.99
CA LEU A 190 -1.36 -17.50 -11.70
C LEU A 190 -1.42 -16.39 -10.65
N ALA A 191 -1.04 -15.17 -10.97
CA ALA A 191 -1.11 -14.03 -10.05
C ALA A 191 -2.56 -13.75 -9.62
N VAL A 192 -3.51 -13.78 -10.57
CA VAL A 192 -4.95 -13.65 -10.27
C VAL A 192 -5.43 -14.81 -9.40
N ALA A 193 -5.06 -16.05 -9.74
CA ALA A 193 -5.46 -17.23 -8.96
C ALA A 193 -4.90 -17.17 -7.53
N VAL A 194 -3.62 -16.80 -7.34
CA VAL A 194 -3.01 -16.64 -6.02
C VAL A 194 -3.69 -15.52 -5.23
N THR A 195 -4.00 -14.39 -5.88
CA THR A 195 -4.70 -13.28 -5.23
C THR A 195 -6.10 -13.68 -4.79
N LEU A 196 -6.87 -14.35 -5.66
CA LEU A 196 -8.21 -14.86 -5.33
C LEU A 196 -8.15 -15.91 -4.23
N ALA A 197 -7.18 -16.82 -4.26
CA ALA A 197 -6.98 -17.81 -3.20
C ALA A 197 -6.63 -17.15 -1.86
N ALA A 198 -5.75 -16.15 -1.87
CA ALA A 198 -5.40 -15.37 -0.67
C ALA A 198 -6.59 -14.59 -0.11
N LEU A 199 -7.40 -13.97 -0.99
CA LEU A 199 -8.63 -13.28 -0.60
C LEU A 199 -9.66 -14.25 -0.01
N LEU A 200 -9.88 -15.40 -0.67
CA LEU A 200 -10.77 -16.44 -0.17
C LEU A 200 -10.31 -16.97 1.19
N LEU A 201 -9.03 -17.30 1.31
CA LEU A 201 -8.43 -17.74 2.57
C LEU A 201 -8.58 -16.67 3.66
N GLY A 202 -8.33 -15.41 3.35
CA GLY A 202 -8.56 -14.28 4.24
C GLY A 202 -10.02 -14.16 4.67
N CYS A 203 -10.97 -14.27 3.75
CA CYS A 203 -12.39 -14.28 4.07
C CYS A 203 -12.79 -15.44 4.98
N LEU A 204 -12.29 -16.65 4.71
CA LEU A 204 -12.57 -17.84 5.53
C LEU A 204 -11.97 -17.73 6.94
N LEU A 205 -10.77 -17.15 7.07
CA LEU A 205 -10.15 -16.84 8.37
C LEU A 205 -10.96 -15.80 9.14
N VAL A 206 -11.36 -14.70 8.49
CA VAL A 206 -12.18 -13.65 9.12
C VAL A 206 -13.55 -14.18 9.53
N ALA A 207 -14.15 -15.03 8.71
CA ALA A 207 -15.45 -15.65 9.01
C ALA A 207 -15.38 -16.73 10.10
N GLY A 208 -14.18 -17.11 10.56
CA GLY A 208 -14.00 -18.11 11.63
C GLY A 208 -14.13 -19.55 11.18
N TYR A 209 -14.14 -19.83 9.88
CA TYR A 209 -14.24 -21.20 9.35
C TYR A 209 -12.90 -21.98 9.38
N LEU A 210 -11.79 -21.32 9.66
CA LEU A 210 -10.48 -21.96 9.68
C LEU A 210 -9.85 -21.95 11.09
N PRO A 211 -9.09 -23.00 11.47
CA PRO A 211 -8.33 -23.02 12.70
C PRO A 211 -7.32 -21.86 12.75
N GLY A 212 -7.24 -21.17 13.88
CA GLY A 212 -6.36 -20.01 14.04
C GLY A 212 -7.00 -18.66 13.74
N SER A 213 -8.30 -18.61 13.50
CA SER A 213 -9.07 -17.35 13.35
C SER A 213 -8.89 -16.40 14.54
N ASP A 214 -8.72 -16.94 15.75
CA ASP A 214 -8.47 -16.13 16.96
C ASP A 214 -7.10 -15.42 16.92
N LYS A 215 -6.08 -16.08 16.33
CA LYS A 215 -4.73 -15.51 16.18
C LYS A 215 -4.63 -14.47 15.04
N VAL A 216 -5.52 -14.55 14.06
CA VAL A 216 -5.54 -13.59 12.94
C VAL A 216 -6.00 -12.21 13.41
N SER A 217 -6.83 -12.14 14.46
CA SER A 217 -7.23 -10.86 15.06
C SER A 217 -6.03 -10.12 15.66
N GLU A 218 -5.07 -10.84 16.27
CA GLU A 218 -3.85 -10.27 16.83
C GLU A 218 -2.88 -9.77 15.73
N VAL A 219 -2.75 -10.54 14.64
CA VAL A 219 -1.82 -10.20 13.53
C VAL A 219 -2.18 -8.90 12.83
N ALA A 220 -3.46 -8.58 12.73
CA ALA A 220 -3.94 -7.37 12.06
C ALA A 220 -4.23 -6.20 13.03
N ASN A 221 -3.69 -6.22 14.25
CA ASN A 221 -3.94 -5.20 15.28
C ASN A 221 -5.45 -4.98 15.54
N GLY A 222 -6.24 -6.04 15.64
CA GLY A 222 -7.69 -5.99 15.87
C GLY A 222 -8.53 -5.56 14.67
N ARG A 223 -7.93 -5.16 13.54
CA ARG A 223 -8.68 -4.65 12.38
C ARG A 223 -9.67 -5.66 11.81
N LEU A 224 -9.32 -6.93 11.76
CA LEU A 224 -10.22 -7.96 11.22
C LEU A 224 -11.47 -8.13 12.09
N ALA A 225 -11.32 -8.06 13.42
CA ALA A 225 -12.44 -8.08 14.35
C ALA A 225 -13.35 -6.85 14.11
N LEU A 226 -12.74 -5.67 13.99
CA LEU A 226 -13.46 -4.42 13.70
C LEU A 226 -14.20 -4.47 12.36
N TRP A 227 -13.59 -5.03 11.30
CA TRP A 227 -14.25 -5.21 10.00
C TRP A 227 -15.44 -6.16 10.09
N LYS A 228 -15.29 -7.29 10.79
CA LYS A 228 -16.39 -8.23 11.03
C LYS A 228 -17.55 -7.54 11.75
N VAL A 229 -17.24 -6.84 12.83
CA VAL A 229 -18.26 -6.07 13.58
C VAL A 229 -18.94 -5.04 12.69
N THR A 230 -18.17 -4.29 11.88
CA THR A 230 -18.72 -3.29 10.95
C THR A 230 -19.69 -3.91 9.94
N ILE A 231 -19.33 -5.05 9.34
CA ILE A 231 -20.19 -5.74 8.38
C ILE A 231 -21.47 -6.26 9.05
N LEU A 232 -21.36 -6.81 10.26
CA LEU A 232 -22.53 -7.28 11.03
C LEU A 232 -23.44 -6.12 11.42
N THR A 233 -22.88 -4.99 11.83
CA THR A 233 -23.62 -3.77 12.15
C THR A 233 -24.37 -3.27 10.92
N TYR A 234 -23.69 -3.12 9.78
CA TYR A 234 -24.30 -2.72 8.52
C TYR A 234 -25.47 -3.65 8.10
N GLY A 235 -25.33 -4.96 8.30
CA GLY A 235 -26.39 -5.93 8.01
C GLY A 235 -27.65 -5.80 8.89
N LYS A 236 -27.52 -5.18 10.08
CA LYS A 236 -28.64 -4.92 11.01
C LYS A 236 -29.32 -3.57 10.79
N GLU A 237 -28.69 -2.67 10.03
CA GLU A 237 -29.27 -1.38 9.68
C GLU A 237 -30.53 -1.56 8.81
N GLY A 238 -31.50 -0.63 8.93
CA GLY A 238 -32.67 -0.63 8.06
C GLY A 238 -32.29 -0.39 6.59
N LEU A 239 -33.09 -0.89 5.65
CA LEU A 239 -32.81 -0.84 4.20
C LEU A 239 -32.42 0.56 3.68
N LEU A 240 -33.06 1.62 4.18
CA LEU A 240 -32.73 2.99 3.78
C LEU A 240 -31.30 3.37 4.19
N PHE A 241 -30.87 2.97 5.38
CA PHE A 241 -29.50 3.22 5.83
C PHE A 241 -28.48 2.36 5.08
N GLN A 242 -28.83 1.12 4.73
CA GLN A 242 -27.96 0.30 3.88
C GLN A 242 -27.75 0.92 2.47
N ILE A 243 -28.78 1.59 1.94
CA ILE A 243 -28.70 2.23 0.62
C ILE A 243 -27.95 3.57 0.69
N PHE A 244 -28.32 4.45 1.62
CA PHE A 244 -27.87 5.85 1.67
C PHE A 244 -26.86 6.15 2.79
N GLY A 245 -26.67 5.21 3.74
CA GLY A 245 -25.86 5.40 4.93
C GLY A 245 -26.54 6.21 6.01
N MET A 246 -25.88 6.34 7.15
CA MET A 246 -26.34 7.07 8.31
C MET A 246 -25.89 8.54 8.35
N GLY A 247 -25.11 8.97 7.39
CA GLY A 247 -24.50 10.29 7.31
C GLY A 247 -23.01 10.32 7.75
N PRO A 248 -22.32 11.44 7.48
CA PRO A 248 -20.94 11.63 7.89
C PRO A 248 -20.77 11.48 9.41
N ASP A 249 -19.61 10.96 9.83
CA ASP A 249 -19.23 10.73 11.24
C ASP A 249 -20.21 9.88 12.07
N SER A 250 -21.13 9.17 11.41
CA SER A 250 -22.12 8.31 12.07
C SER A 250 -21.57 6.94 12.50
N PHE A 251 -20.36 6.56 12.10
CA PHE A 251 -19.80 5.22 12.32
C PHE A 251 -19.87 4.78 13.80
N TYR A 252 -19.50 5.67 14.71
CA TYR A 252 -19.58 5.42 16.13
C TYR A 252 -21.02 5.11 16.58
N TYR A 253 -21.99 5.93 16.15
CA TYR A 253 -23.41 5.73 16.51
C TYR A 253 -23.95 4.43 15.94
N ALA A 254 -23.64 4.10 14.69
CA ALA A 254 -24.03 2.83 14.08
C ALA A 254 -23.53 1.65 14.89
N LEU A 255 -22.26 1.67 15.27
CA LEU A 255 -21.62 0.60 16.02
C LEU A 255 -22.28 0.39 17.39
N TYR A 256 -22.59 1.48 18.09
CA TYR A 256 -23.20 1.40 19.43
C TYR A 256 -24.72 1.15 19.40
N GLN A 257 -25.41 1.62 18.38
CA GLN A 257 -26.86 1.46 18.26
C GLN A 257 -27.27 0.04 17.79
N TRP A 258 -26.58 -0.50 16.80
CA TRP A 258 -26.89 -1.82 16.21
C TRP A 258 -25.84 -2.88 16.45
N GLY A 259 -24.68 -2.48 16.91
CA GLY A 259 -23.58 -3.37 17.23
C GLY A 259 -23.59 -3.89 18.67
N SER A 260 -24.72 -3.85 19.41
CA SER A 260 -24.77 -4.26 20.82
C SER A 260 -24.22 -5.68 21.06
N ASP A 261 -24.53 -6.63 20.17
CA ASP A 261 -23.95 -7.99 20.23
C ASP A 261 -22.48 -8.00 19.84
N ALA A 262 -22.04 -6.99 19.06
CA ALA A 262 -20.67 -6.78 18.71
C ALA A 262 -19.88 -6.13 19.87
N MET A 263 -20.55 -5.38 20.75
CA MET A 263 -19.98 -4.89 22.01
C MET A 263 -19.60 -6.02 22.95
N ASP A 264 -20.28 -7.18 22.88
CA ASP A 264 -19.84 -8.38 23.59
C ASP A 264 -18.46 -8.89 23.10
N TRP A 265 -18.16 -8.69 21.82
CA TRP A 265 -16.84 -8.97 21.27
C TRP A 265 -15.79 -7.96 21.71
N ILE A 266 -16.16 -6.68 21.79
CA ILE A 266 -15.33 -5.58 22.33
C ILE A 266 -15.05 -5.84 23.82
N ASN A 267 -16.07 -6.19 24.59
CA ASN A 267 -15.97 -6.44 26.03
C ASN A 267 -15.24 -7.76 26.37
N ARG A 268 -15.11 -8.70 25.42
CA ARG A 268 -14.32 -9.94 25.59
C ARG A 268 -12.84 -9.77 25.29
N GLY A 269 -12.33 -8.54 25.22
CA GLY A 269 -10.89 -8.24 25.07
C GLY A 269 -10.34 -8.36 23.66
N LEU A 270 -11.21 -8.52 22.64
CA LEU A 270 -10.80 -8.59 21.22
C LEU A 270 -10.61 -7.22 20.58
N LEU A 271 -11.28 -6.21 21.13
CA LEU A 271 -11.11 -4.81 20.75
C LEU A 271 -10.95 -4.06 22.07
N ASP A 272 -9.77 -3.62 22.40
CA ASP A 272 -9.51 -2.79 23.60
C ASP A 272 -10.64 -1.79 23.84
N ASN A 273 -10.84 -1.30 25.07
CA ASN A 273 -11.88 -0.32 25.44
C ASN A 273 -11.77 1.01 24.66
N ASN A 274 -11.43 0.97 23.39
CA ASN A 274 -11.24 2.10 22.51
C ASN A 274 -12.56 2.53 21.86
N ILE A 275 -12.76 3.83 21.74
CA ILE A 275 -13.84 4.41 20.97
C ILE A 275 -13.46 4.39 19.49
N TYR A 276 -14.18 3.62 18.68
CA TYR A 276 -13.93 3.52 17.25
C TYR A 276 -14.80 4.51 16.46
N SER A 277 -14.16 5.51 15.85
CA SER A 277 -14.81 6.47 14.95
C SER A 277 -14.83 6.03 13.48
N ASN A 278 -14.14 4.95 13.14
CA ASN A 278 -14.04 4.41 11.78
C ASN A 278 -13.60 2.94 11.82
N ALA A 279 -13.74 2.23 10.70
CA ALA A 279 -13.41 0.82 10.56
C ALA A 279 -11.90 0.54 10.35
N HIS A 280 -11.00 1.52 10.38
CA HIS A 280 -9.65 1.38 9.85
C HIS A 280 -9.59 0.75 8.44
N ASN A 281 -10.65 0.96 7.69
CA ASN A 281 -10.85 0.62 6.29
C ASN A 281 -11.81 1.67 5.73
N GLU A 282 -11.33 2.44 4.75
CA GLU A 282 -12.08 3.56 4.19
C GLU A 282 -13.40 3.10 3.56
N TRP A 283 -13.36 1.96 2.87
CA TRP A 283 -14.52 1.43 2.16
C TRP A 283 -15.62 0.95 3.11
N LEU A 284 -15.24 0.30 4.21
CA LEU A 284 -16.19 -0.13 5.22
C LEU A 284 -16.75 1.05 6.03
N THR A 285 -15.91 2.05 6.30
CA THR A 285 -16.37 3.29 6.93
C THR A 285 -17.38 4.01 6.04
N LEU A 286 -17.06 4.12 4.75
CA LEU A 286 -17.93 4.72 3.75
C LEU A 286 -19.26 3.96 3.60
N LEU A 287 -19.20 2.62 3.67
CA LEU A 287 -20.38 1.76 3.58
C LEU A 287 -21.40 2.06 4.70
N VAL A 288 -20.96 2.27 5.93
CA VAL A 288 -21.81 2.64 7.05
C VAL A 288 -22.30 4.09 6.93
N GLN A 289 -21.40 5.00 6.58
CA GLN A 289 -21.71 6.44 6.57
C GLN A 289 -22.52 6.89 5.34
N GLN A 290 -22.28 6.31 4.17
CA GLN A 290 -22.87 6.74 2.90
C GLN A 290 -23.60 5.62 2.15
N GLY A 291 -23.69 4.44 2.74
CA GLY A 291 -24.37 3.29 2.17
C GLY A 291 -23.72 2.74 0.92
N ILE A 292 -24.39 1.76 0.32
CA ILE A 292 -23.86 1.11 -0.91
C ILE A 292 -23.77 2.08 -2.10
N LEU A 293 -24.66 3.05 -2.19
CA LEU A 293 -24.62 4.07 -3.26
C LEU A 293 -23.38 4.96 -3.14
N GLY A 294 -23.00 5.34 -1.91
CA GLY A 294 -21.76 6.09 -1.67
C GLY A 294 -20.53 5.31 -2.08
N VAL A 295 -20.46 4.02 -1.73
CA VAL A 295 -19.36 3.13 -2.13
C VAL A 295 -19.26 2.99 -3.65
N ILE A 296 -20.39 2.80 -4.35
CA ILE A 296 -20.43 2.70 -5.82
C ILE A 296 -19.98 4.02 -6.46
N ALA A 297 -20.48 5.15 -5.98
CA ALA A 297 -20.11 6.47 -6.50
C ALA A 297 -18.62 6.74 -6.29
N TYR A 298 -18.11 6.50 -5.09
CA TYR A 298 -16.70 6.68 -4.75
C TYR A 298 -15.79 5.77 -5.58
N GLY A 299 -16.10 4.48 -5.68
CA GLY A 299 -15.38 3.55 -6.54
C GLY A 299 -15.43 3.93 -8.03
N GLY A 300 -16.58 4.48 -8.47
CA GLY A 300 -16.77 4.98 -9.83
C GLY A 300 -15.82 6.12 -10.21
N ILE A 301 -15.50 7.02 -9.26
CA ILE A 301 -14.53 8.11 -9.48
C ILE A 301 -13.14 7.52 -9.80
N PHE A 302 -12.64 6.57 -9.00
CA PHE A 302 -11.37 5.91 -9.27
C PHE A 302 -11.38 5.11 -10.56
N LEU A 303 -12.45 4.35 -10.81
CA LEU A 303 -12.60 3.57 -12.05
C LEU A 303 -12.51 4.46 -13.29
N THR A 304 -13.16 5.63 -13.26
CA THR A 304 -13.12 6.61 -14.34
C THR A 304 -11.70 7.15 -14.52
N ALA A 305 -11.02 7.54 -13.43
CA ALA A 305 -9.64 8.01 -13.47
C ALA A 305 -8.69 6.95 -14.07
N PHE A 306 -8.78 5.70 -13.64
CA PHE A 306 -7.96 4.63 -14.20
C PHE A 306 -8.27 4.34 -15.67
N ARG A 307 -9.54 4.40 -16.07
CA ARG A 307 -9.93 4.27 -17.47
C ARG A 307 -9.31 5.37 -18.33
N ASN A 308 -9.29 6.60 -17.85
CA ASN A 308 -8.70 7.74 -18.54
C ASN A 308 -7.17 7.62 -18.62
N LEU A 309 -6.52 7.14 -17.58
CA LEU A 309 -5.07 7.01 -17.50
C LEU A 309 -4.50 5.78 -18.23
N ARG A 310 -5.29 4.74 -18.47
CA ARG A 310 -4.80 3.41 -18.92
C ARG A 310 -3.87 3.43 -20.14
N ILE A 311 -4.12 4.29 -21.10
CA ILE A 311 -3.32 4.42 -22.32
C ILE A 311 -2.16 5.38 -22.09
N SER A 312 -2.43 6.55 -21.49
CA SER A 312 -1.43 7.59 -21.25
C SER A 312 -0.35 7.11 -20.30
N ALA A 313 -0.68 6.35 -19.26
CA ALA A 313 0.27 5.76 -18.32
C ALA A 313 1.28 4.80 -18.98
N THR A 314 0.99 4.27 -20.17
CA THR A 314 1.96 3.46 -20.92
C THR A 314 2.95 4.28 -21.74
N ARG A 315 2.76 5.60 -21.88
CA ARG A 315 3.51 6.47 -22.78
C ARG A 315 4.10 7.71 -22.10
N ASP A 316 3.43 8.22 -21.07
CA ASP A 316 3.81 9.44 -20.35
C ASP A 316 4.14 9.12 -18.88
N PRO A 317 5.37 9.40 -18.41
CA PRO A 317 5.76 9.17 -17.02
C PRO A 317 4.89 9.94 -16.01
N ARG A 318 4.33 11.10 -16.38
CA ARG A 318 3.44 11.86 -15.50
C ARG A 318 2.11 11.15 -15.30
N ALA A 319 1.53 10.63 -16.39
CA ALA A 319 0.31 9.81 -16.30
C ALA A 319 0.55 8.52 -15.52
N LEU A 320 1.72 7.89 -15.67
CA LEU A 320 2.10 6.72 -14.87
C LEU A 320 2.27 7.08 -13.39
N ALA A 321 2.84 8.25 -13.08
CA ALA A 321 2.98 8.70 -11.70
C ALA A 321 1.62 8.86 -11.01
N VAL A 322 0.65 9.49 -11.71
CA VAL A 322 -0.73 9.62 -11.23
C VAL A 322 -1.38 8.25 -11.05
N PHE A 323 -1.25 7.37 -12.04
CA PHE A 323 -1.79 6.01 -11.98
C PHE A 323 -1.26 5.21 -10.78
N LEU A 324 0.06 5.21 -10.58
CA LEU A 324 0.70 4.51 -9.45
C LEU A 324 0.35 5.17 -8.10
N GLY A 325 0.31 6.51 -8.04
CA GLY A 325 -0.07 7.23 -6.83
C GLY A 325 -1.51 6.94 -6.39
N LEU A 326 -2.47 6.92 -7.33
CA LEU A 326 -3.86 6.53 -7.06
C LEU A 326 -3.96 5.05 -6.65
N THR A 327 -3.19 4.18 -7.30
CA THR A 327 -3.13 2.76 -6.90
C THR A 327 -2.59 2.61 -5.48
N GLY A 328 -1.51 3.32 -5.14
CA GLY A 328 -0.95 3.34 -3.79
C GLY A 328 -1.97 3.80 -2.74
N TYR A 329 -2.71 4.87 -3.05
CA TYR A 329 -3.81 5.34 -2.20
C TYR A 329 -4.88 4.27 -2.00
N LEU A 330 -5.35 3.62 -3.08
CA LEU A 330 -6.37 2.58 -2.97
C LEU A 330 -5.91 1.36 -2.16
N ILE A 331 -4.65 0.96 -2.27
CA ILE A 331 -4.10 -0.10 -1.43
C ILE A 331 -4.15 0.32 0.04
N CYS A 332 -3.73 1.56 0.34
CA CYS A 332 -3.77 2.08 1.70
C CYS A 332 -5.19 2.19 2.24
N SER A 333 -6.16 2.62 1.44
CA SER A 333 -7.55 2.81 1.84
C SER A 333 -8.23 1.52 2.33
N LEU A 334 -7.69 0.34 1.96
CA LEU A 334 -8.14 -0.94 2.50
C LEU A 334 -7.71 -1.17 3.96
N PHE A 335 -6.70 -0.45 4.45
CA PHE A 335 -6.10 -0.67 5.77
C PHE A 335 -6.10 0.59 6.64
N THR A 336 -6.54 1.73 6.11
CA THR A 336 -6.62 3.01 6.81
C THR A 336 -7.97 3.69 6.49
N PHE A 337 -8.16 4.84 7.07
CA PHE A 337 -9.30 5.73 6.82
C PHE A 337 -8.82 7.02 6.13
N GLN A 338 -9.75 7.84 5.67
CA GLN A 338 -9.45 9.15 5.09
C GLN A 338 -8.75 10.05 6.12
N HIS A 339 -7.62 10.64 5.74
CA HIS A 339 -6.89 11.56 6.59
C HIS A 339 -6.24 12.68 5.78
N VAL A 340 -5.98 13.80 6.44
CA VAL A 340 -5.53 15.06 5.83
C VAL A 340 -4.20 14.97 5.07
N LEU A 341 -3.41 13.93 5.30
CA LEU A 341 -2.06 13.78 4.75
C LEU A 341 -1.99 12.92 3.47
N SER A 342 -3.04 12.20 3.13
CA SER A 342 -3.09 11.41 1.89
C SER A 342 -4.31 11.71 1.02
N THR A 343 -5.48 11.86 1.62
CA THR A 343 -6.73 12.04 0.89
C THR A 343 -6.74 13.28 0.00
N PRO A 344 -6.33 14.48 0.44
CA PRO A 344 -6.27 15.66 -0.44
C PRO A 344 -5.34 15.45 -1.65
N PHE A 345 -4.21 14.77 -1.45
CA PHE A 345 -3.30 14.44 -2.55
C PHE A 345 -3.92 13.46 -3.54
N ALA A 346 -4.66 12.46 -3.05
CA ALA A 346 -5.39 11.54 -3.93
C ALA A 346 -6.44 12.27 -4.78
N PHE A 347 -7.19 13.19 -4.19
CA PHE A 347 -8.16 14.02 -4.93
C PHE A 347 -7.47 14.96 -5.94
N ALA A 348 -6.31 15.52 -5.60
CA ALA A 348 -5.50 16.28 -6.57
C ALA A 348 -5.05 15.39 -7.74
N LEU A 349 -4.64 14.15 -7.48
CA LEU A 349 -4.29 13.19 -8.53
C LEU A 349 -5.51 12.79 -9.39
N LEU A 350 -6.69 12.65 -8.79
CA LEU A 350 -7.94 12.43 -9.53
C LEU A 350 -8.22 13.61 -10.50
N GLY A 351 -8.08 14.86 -10.03
CA GLY A 351 -8.18 16.04 -10.90
C GLY A 351 -7.14 16.05 -12.02
N MET A 352 -5.89 15.62 -11.74
CA MET A 352 -4.87 15.49 -12.79
C MET A 352 -5.22 14.39 -13.81
N ALA A 353 -5.85 13.30 -13.40
CA ALA A 353 -6.29 12.23 -14.30
C ALA A 353 -7.34 12.72 -15.30
N GLU A 354 -8.26 13.59 -14.87
CA GLU A 354 -9.24 14.25 -15.76
C GLU A 354 -8.55 15.26 -16.69
N GLY A 355 -7.58 16.02 -16.21
CA GLY A 355 -6.80 16.96 -17.03
C GLY A 355 -6.02 16.26 -18.16
N VAL A 356 -5.58 15.04 -17.98
CA VAL A 356 -4.97 14.21 -19.04
C VAL A 356 -5.99 13.89 -20.13
N LEU A 357 -7.23 13.58 -19.76
CA LEU A 357 -8.33 13.32 -20.71
C LEU A 357 -8.65 14.56 -21.54
N CYS A 358 -8.76 15.73 -20.90
CA CYS A 358 -9.04 17.01 -21.61
C CYS A 358 -7.98 17.32 -22.67
N LYS A 359 -6.69 17.11 -22.38
CA LYS A 359 -5.61 17.29 -23.37
C LYS A 359 -5.72 16.33 -24.55
N VAL A 360 -6.08 15.08 -24.32
CA VAL A 360 -6.28 14.09 -25.40
C VAL A 360 -7.46 14.47 -26.29
N ILE A 361 -8.49 15.07 -25.74
CA ILE A 361 -9.64 15.55 -26.50
C ILE A 361 -9.26 16.80 -27.33
N LEU A 362 -8.57 17.78 -26.71
CA LEU A 362 -8.16 19.03 -27.39
C LEU A 362 -7.11 18.83 -28.49
N ILE A 363 -6.34 17.74 -28.48
CA ILE A 363 -5.37 17.43 -29.55
C ILE A 363 -6.06 16.72 -30.74
N LYS A 364 -7.29 16.23 -30.54
CA LYS A 364 -8.08 15.58 -31.60
C LYS A 364 -8.99 16.55 -32.40
N PHE A 365 -9.11 17.78 -31.97
CA PHE A 365 -9.73 18.90 -32.66
C PHE A 365 -8.66 19.90 -33.15
#